data_8774ce54a702cfc48ed0c8d2a809b38b
#
_entry.id   8774ce54a702cfc48ed0c8d2a809b38b
#
_cell.length_a   1.000
_cell.length_b   1.000
_cell.length_c   1.000
_cell.angle_alpha   90.00
_cell.angle_beta   90.00
_cell.angle_gamma   90.00
#
_symmetry.space_group_name_H-M   'P 1'
#
loop_
_entity.id
_entity.type
_entity.pdbx_description
1 polymer ?
#
loop_
_entity_poly.entity_id
_entity_poly.type
_entity_poly.pdbx_seq_one_letter_code
_entity_poly.pdbx_strand_id
1 'polypeptide(L)'
;MDIATKELTSMQPQAAAVKPNEDGTMRNPTFSELKIGDFAVMERTISNEDIQLFALASGDLNPAHLDAEYAAKTPFKTVIAHGMWGASMISALLGAQFPGPGTIYLSQTLRFSAPVRVGDTLTVKLTVKSLDAEKKWATLECVCTN
;
A
#
# COMPACT_ATOMS: atom_id res chain seq x y z
N MET A 1 -15.25 -24.69 12.58
CA MET A 1 -15.93 -23.39 12.49
C MET A 1 -14.92 -22.41 11.91
N ASP A 2 -14.89 -22.33 10.57
CA ASP A 2 -13.72 -21.80 9.84
C ASP A 2 -14.17 -20.85 8.71
N ILE A 3 -14.96 -19.83 9.09
CA ILE A 3 -15.46 -18.82 8.15
C ILE A 3 -14.41 -17.70 7.95
N ALA A 4 -13.64 -17.36 8.99
CA ALA A 4 -12.69 -16.25 8.95
C ALA A 4 -11.50 -16.48 8.00
N THR A 5 -11.02 -17.71 7.86
CA THR A 5 -9.83 -18.01 7.05
C THR A 5 -10.12 -18.02 5.55
N LYS A 6 -11.34 -18.41 5.14
CA LYS A 6 -11.72 -18.43 3.72
C LYS A 6 -12.00 -17.06 3.14
N GLU A 7 -12.57 -16.15 3.93
CA GLU A 7 -12.84 -14.77 3.46
C GLU A 7 -11.55 -13.94 3.36
N LEU A 8 -10.60 -14.11 4.28
CA LEU A 8 -9.30 -13.46 4.20
C LEU A 8 -8.49 -13.89 2.95
N THR A 9 -8.65 -15.12 2.49
CA THR A 9 -7.94 -15.60 1.30
C THR A 9 -8.53 -15.04 0.00
N SER A 10 -9.80 -14.66 -0.04
CA SER A 10 -10.44 -13.99 -1.18
C SER A 10 -10.15 -12.50 -1.28
N MET A 11 -9.62 -11.89 -0.21
CA MET A 11 -9.23 -10.48 -0.12
C MET A 11 -7.75 -10.24 -0.44
N GLN A 12 -7.04 -11.23 -1.01
CA GLN A 12 -5.63 -11.01 -1.37
C GLN A 12 -5.51 -9.96 -2.46
N PRO A 13 -4.70 -8.90 -2.25
CA PRO A 13 -4.40 -7.95 -3.31
C PRO A 13 -3.75 -8.72 -4.47
N GLN A 14 -4.26 -8.51 -5.69
CA GLN A 14 -3.55 -9.01 -6.87
C GLN A 14 -2.20 -8.29 -6.95
N ALA A 15 -1.16 -8.99 -6.52
CA ALA A 15 0.18 -8.49 -6.51
C ALA A 15 0.73 -8.44 -7.94
N ALA A 16 1.06 -7.24 -8.42
CA ALA A 16 1.83 -7.10 -9.64
C ALA A 16 3.31 -7.31 -9.34
N ALA A 17 3.83 -8.33 -9.94
CA ALA A 17 5.16 -8.51 -10.54
C ALA A 17 6.42 -8.23 -9.73
N VAL A 18 6.57 -8.78 -8.55
CA VAL A 18 7.86 -9.42 -8.28
C VAL A 18 7.78 -10.78 -9.00
N LYS A 19 8.59 -11.00 -10.03
CA LYS A 19 8.57 -12.29 -10.71
C LYS A 19 9.00 -13.37 -9.72
N PRO A 20 8.19 -14.41 -9.51
CA PRO A 20 8.63 -15.52 -8.67
C PRO A 20 9.91 -16.13 -9.26
N ASN A 21 10.68 -16.79 -8.41
CA ASN A 21 11.77 -17.65 -8.85
C ASN A 21 11.21 -18.75 -9.77
N GLU A 22 12.10 -19.45 -10.48
CA GLU A 22 11.72 -20.57 -11.34
C GLU A 22 10.98 -21.70 -10.58
N ASP A 23 11.16 -21.78 -9.26
CA ASP A 23 10.48 -22.72 -8.35
C ASP A 23 9.13 -22.18 -7.80
N GLY A 24 8.68 -21.00 -8.24
CA GLY A 24 7.43 -20.38 -7.80
C GLY A 24 7.52 -19.67 -6.45
N THR A 25 8.68 -19.63 -5.78
CA THR A 25 8.85 -18.87 -4.54
C THR A 25 8.98 -17.37 -4.83
N MET A 26 8.44 -16.52 -3.95
CA MET A 26 8.61 -15.07 -4.06
C MET A 26 10.08 -14.73 -3.80
N ARG A 27 10.72 -14.11 -4.79
CA ARG A 27 12.10 -13.66 -4.62
C ARG A 27 12.15 -12.49 -3.66
N ASN A 28 12.87 -12.68 -2.56
CA ASN A 28 13.17 -11.65 -1.58
C ASN A 28 14.64 -11.21 -1.77
N PRO A 29 14.91 -10.15 -2.55
CA PRO A 29 16.28 -9.75 -2.82
C PRO A 29 16.95 -9.28 -1.53
N THR A 30 18.17 -9.73 -1.32
CA THR A 30 19.04 -9.18 -0.27
C THR A 30 19.49 -7.78 -0.65
N PHE A 31 19.99 -7.01 0.33
CA PHE A 31 20.50 -5.66 0.06
C PHE A 31 21.56 -5.62 -1.07
N SER A 32 22.45 -6.62 -1.13
CA SER A 32 23.49 -6.70 -2.14
C SER A 32 22.99 -6.98 -3.56
N GLU A 33 21.78 -7.46 -3.69
CA GLU A 33 21.14 -7.72 -4.99
C GLU A 33 20.33 -6.53 -5.51
N LEU A 34 19.97 -5.58 -4.62
CA LEU A 34 19.22 -4.39 -5.01
C LEU A 34 20.07 -3.48 -5.91
N LYS A 35 19.42 -2.89 -6.91
CA LYS A 35 20.03 -1.92 -7.84
C LYS A 35 19.17 -0.64 -7.87
N ILE A 36 19.83 0.50 -8.09
CA ILE A 36 19.14 1.75 -8.37
C ILE A 36 18.30 1.56 -9.65
N GLY A 37 17.02 1.96 -9.58
CA GLY A 37 16.05 1.75 -10.64
C GLY A 37 15.21 0.49 -10.52
N ASP A 38 15.56 -0.47 -9.66
CA ASP A 38 14.68 -1.60 -9.36
C ASP A 38 13.35 -1.08 -8.81
N PHE A 39 12.26 -1.72 -9.21
CA PHE A 39 10.93 -1.27 -8.81
C PHE A 39 9.96 -2.44 -8.61
N ALA A 40 8.91 -2.15 -7.85
CA ALA A 40 7.74 -3.01 -7.74
C ALA A 40 6.46 -2.18 -7.85
N VAL A 41 5.37 -2.82 -8.25
CA VAL A 41 4.06 -2.20 -8.41
C VAL A 41 3.01 -3.09 -7.75
N MET A 42 2.06 -2.46 -7.08
CA MET A 42 0.87 -3.11 -6.54
C MET A 42 -0.36 -2.27 -6.86
N GLU A 43 -1.45 -2.94 -7.21
CA GLU A 43 -2.73 -2.29 -7.48
C GLU A 43 -3.79 -2.83 -6.53
N ARG A 44 -4.69 -1.96 -6.10
CA ARG A 44 -5.86 -2.35 -5.32
C ARG A 44 -7.01 -1.38 -5.57
N THR A 45 -8.17 -1.92 -5.88
CA THR A 45 -9.41 -1.15 -5.91
C THR A 45 -9.93 -1.03 -4.48
N ILE A 46 -10.22 0.20 -4.06
CA ILE A 46 -10.71 0.46 -2.71
C ILE A 46 -12.22 0.23 -2.63
N SER A 47 -12.63 -0.52 -1.62
CA SER A 47 -14.03 -0.72 -1.28
C SER A 47 -14.47 0.16 -0.09
N ASN A 48 -15.76 0.22 0.16
CA ASN A 48 -16.29 0.87 1.35
C ASN A 48 -15.88 0.13 2.63
N GLU A 49 -15.80 -1.19 2.57
CA GLU A 49 -15.34 -2.05 3.66
C GLU A 49 -13.89 -1.76 4.03
N ASP A 50 -13.02 -1.50 3.06
CA ASP A 50 -11.62 -1.11 3.31
C ASP A 50 -11.52 0.16 4.14
N ILE A 51 -12.36 1.16 3.83
CA ILE A 51 -12.40 2.42 4.57
C ILE A 51 -12.87 2.19 6.01
N GLN A 52 -13.94 1.40 6.18
CA GLN A 52 -14.48 1.08 7.50
C GLN A 52 -13.48 0.30 8.36
N LEU A 53 -12.84 -0.72 7.80
CA LEU A 53 -11.81 -1.51 8.49
C LEU A 53 -10.61 -0.65 8.87
N PHE A 54 -10.18 0.25 7.99
CA PHE A 54 -9.09 1.16 8.28
C PHE A 54 -9.45 2.16 9.37
N ALA A 55 -10.67 2.70 9.36
CA ALA A 55 -11.17 3.59 10.41
C ALA A 55 -11.16 2.90 11.77
N LEU A 56 -11.61 1.66 11.84
CA LEU A 56 -11.60 0.88 13.09
C LEU A 56 -10.17 0.58 13.57
N ALA A 57 -9.29 0.19 12.66
CA ALA A 57 -7.91 -0.17 12.98
C ALA A 57 -7.07 1.03 13.40
N SER A 58 -7.27 2.20 12.77
CA SER A 58 -6.51 3.42 13.04
C SER A 58 -7.11 4.27 14.15
N GLY A 59 -8.42 4.14 14.42
CA GLY A 59 -9.19 5.05 15.28
C GLY A 59 -9.57 6.37 14.60
N ASP A 60 -9.28 6.54 13.31
CA ASP A 60 -9.64 7.74 12.55
C ASP A 60 -11.08 7.65 12.05
N LEU A 61 -12.01 8.13 12.88
CA LEU A 61 -13.44 8.13 12.65
C LEU A 61 -13.93 9.47 12.04
N ASN A 62 -13.07 10.20 11.34
CA ASN A 62 -13.46 11.45 10.69
C ASN A 62 -14.66 11.22 9.75
N PRO A 63 -15.77 11.99 9.91
CA PRO A 63 -16.98 11.78 9.12
C PRO A 63 -16.78 11.98 7.61
N ALA A 64 -15.72 12.63 7.15
CA ALA A 64 -15.39 12.72 5.73
C ALA A 64 -15.14 11.32 5.09
N HIS A 65 -14.81 10.32 5.90
CA HIS A 65 -14.54 8.95 5.48
C HIS A 65 -15.74 8.01 5.69
N LEU A 66 -16.70 8.36 6.56
CA LEU A 66 -17.71 7.40 7.04
C LEU A 66 -19.15 7.87 6.84
N ASP A 67 -19.38 9.18 6.68
CA ASP A 67 -20.71 9.77 6.59
C ASP A 67 -20.91 10.45 5.23
N ALA A 68 -21.78 9.86 4.41
CA ALA A 68 -22.05 10.34 3.05
C ALA A 68 -22.73 11.72 3.05
N GLU A 69 -23.59 12.02 4.05
CA GLU A 69 -24.28 13.32 4.13
C GLU A 69 -23.29 14.43 4.52
N TYR A 70 -22.39 14.12 5.44
CA TYR A 70 -21.31 15.03 5.80
C TYR A 70 -20.36 15.25 4.62
N ALA A 71 -19.89 14.16 3.99
CA ALA A 71 -18.96 14.20 2.87
C ALA A 71 -19.51 14.99 1.68
N ALA A 72 -20.79 14.89 1.39
CA ALA A 72 -21.46 15.66 0.32
C ALA A 72 -21.36 17.18 0.51
N LYS A 73 -21.21 17.66 1.74
CA LYS A 73 -21.06 19.08 2.08
C LYS A 73 -19.60 19.56 2.01
N THR A 74 -18.63 18.64 1.95
CA THR A 74 -17.22 18.94 1.84
C THR A 74 -16.81 19.27 0.40
N PRO A 75 -15.63 19.83 0.16
CA PRO A 75 -15.09 20.02 -1.21
C PRO A 75 -14.99 18.72 -2.01
N PHE A 76 -14.90 17.57 -1.36
CA PHE A 76 -14.79 16.26 -2.00
C PHE A 76 -16.10 15.75 -2.59
N LYS A 77 -17.27 16.22 -2.05
CA LYS A 77 -18.63 15.88 -2.49
C LYS A 77 -19.04 14.41 -2.32
N THR A 78 -18.16 13.57 -1.84
CA THR A 78 -18.37 12.14 -1.58
C THR A 78 -17.42 11.68 -0.48
N VAL A 79 -17.68 10.51 0.06
CA VAL A 79 -16.74 9.81 0.94
C VAL A 79 -15.42 9.58 0.21
N ILE A 80 -14.33 9.83 0.92
CA ILE A 80 -12.96 9.59 0.44
C ILE A 80 -12.24 8.62 1.38
N ALA A 81 -11.25 7.92 0.84
CA ALA A 81 -10.36 7.09 1.65
C ALA A 81 -9.45 7.93 2.55
N HIS A 82 -9.05 7.36 3.67
CA HIS A 82 -7.98 7.91 4.49
C HIS A 82 -6.68 7.97 3.68
N GLY A 83 -5.96 9.08 3.72
CA GLY A 83 -4.67 9.18 3.04
C GLY A 83 -3.69 8.11 3.50
N MET A 84 -3.70 7.81 4.80
CA MET A 84 -2.87 6.76 5.39
C MET A 84 -3.24 5.34 4.95
N TRP A 85 -4.44 5.11 4.43
CA TRP A 85 -4.77 3.84 3.77
C TRP A 85 -3.86 3.60 2.56
N GLY A 86 -3.68 4.61 1.70
CA GLY A 86 -2.72 4.54 0.59
C GLY A 86 -1.28 4.33 1.07
N ALA A 87 -0.88 4.99 2.16
CA ALA A 87 0.44 4.77 2.79
C ALA A 87 0.59 3.34 3.33
N SER A 88 -0.48 2.72 3.83
CA SER A 88 -0.44 1.32 4.28
C SER A 88 -0.18 0.34 3.14
N MET A 89 -0.61 0.65 1.91
CA MET A 89 -0.27 -0.15 0.72
C MET A 89 1.23 -0.07 0.40
N ILE A 90 1.87 1.09 0.60
CA ILE A 90 3.34 1.21 0.50
C ILE A 90 4.00 0.27 1.49
N SER A 91 3.54 0.28 2.75
CA SER A 91 4.05 -0.62 3.78
C SER A 91 3.86 -2.10 3.43
N ALA A 92 2.69 -2.46 2.89
CA ALA A 92 2.42 -3.83 2.45
C ALA A 92 3.36 -4.26 1.31
N LEU A 93 3.57 -3.40 0.32
CA LEU A 93 4.47 -3.68 -0.80
C LEU A 93 5.92 -3.85 -0.32
N LEU A 94 6.39 -2.95 0.57
CA LEU A 94 7.74 -3.01 1.16
C LEU A 94 7.97 -4.27 2.00
N GLY A 95 7.04 -4.58 2.89
CA GLY A 95 7.22 -5.64 3.87
C GLY A 95 6.91 -7.05 3.36
N ALA A 96 6.00 -7.17 2.38
CA ALA A 96 5.53 -8.46 1.92
C ALA A 96 6.05 -8.86 0.53
N GLN A 97 6.47 -7.89 -0.30
CA GLN A 97 6.77 -8.16 -1.71
C GLN A 97 8.14 -7.67 -2.16
N PHE A 98 8.48 -6.38 -1.93
CA PHE A 98 9.72 -5.79 -2.42
C PHE A 98 10.26 -4.67 -1.51
N PRO A 99 11.47 -4.80 -0.93
CA PRO A 99 12.33 -5.99 -0.95
C PRO A 99 11.71 -7.20 -0.25
N GLY A 100 10.64 -7.05 0.54
CA GLY A 100 9.89 -8.14 1.15
C GLY A 100 10.32 -8.46 2.58
N PRO A 101 10.04 -9.70 3.07
CA PRO A 101 10.30 -10.10 4.44
C PRO A 101 11.73 -9.82 4.90
N GLY A 102 11.88 -9.26 6.11
CA GLY A 102 13.16 -8.81 6.65
C GLY A 102 13.48 -7.34 6.40
N THR A 103 12.68 -6.64 5.58
CA THR A 103 12.80 -5.19 5.39
C THR A 103 12.30 -4.45 6.62
N ILE A 104 13.09 -3.51 7.11
CA ILE A 104 12.70 -2.62 8.21
C ILE A 104 12.37 -1.24 7.63
N TYR A 105 11.15 -0.78 7.86
CA TYR A 105 10.68 0.52 7.44
C TYR A 105 11.16 1.59 8.45
N LEU A 106 12.14 2.40 8.08
CA LEU A 106 12.79 3.34 9.01
C LEU A 106 12.09 4.69 9.08
N SER A 107 11.72 5.25 7.93
CA SER A 107 11.13 6.59 7.86
C SER A 107 10.36 6.79 6.56
N GLN A 108 9.48 7.81 6.55
CA GLN A 108 8.71 8.19 5.37
C GLN A 108 8.38 9.67 5.41
N THR A 109 8.40 10.30 4.24
CA THR A 109 7.78 11.61 3.99
C THR A 109 6.59 11.42 3.05
N LEU A 110 5.42 11.94 3.42
CA LEU A 110 4.18 11.80 2.66
C LEU A 110 3.65 13.15 2.20
N ARG A 111 3.13 13.17 0.97
CA ARG A 111 2.34 14.27 0.45
C ARG A 111 1.10 13.71 -0.24
N PHE A 112 -0.07 14.13 0.23
CA PHE A 112 -1.37 13.77 -0.36
C PHE A 112 -1.79 14.88 -1.33
N SER A 113 -1.90 14.55 -2.61
CA SER A 113 -2.14 15.54 -3.69
C SER A 113 -3.56 15.44 -4.25
N ALA A 114 -4.20 14.28 -4.16
CA ALA A 114 -5.54 14.02 -4.65
C ALA A 114 -6.31 13.10 -3.69
N PRO A 115 -7.66 13.22 -3.64
CA PRO A 115 -8.48 12.28 -2.90
C PRO A 115 -8.59 10.95 -3.64
N VAL A 116 -8.71 9.87 -2.89
CA VAL A 116 -9.04 8.53 -3.39
C VAL A 116 -10.48 8.22 -2.99
N ARG A 117 -11.31 7.75 -3.92
CA ARG A 117 -12.73 7.47 -3.73
C ARG A 117 -13.00 5.97 -3.74
N VAL A 118 -14.13 5.58 -3.17
CA VAL A 118 -14.61 4.20 -3.30
C VAL A 118 -14.76 3.85 -4.78
N GLY A 119 -14.22 2.71 -5.18
CA GLY A 119 -14.18 2.24 -6.56
C GLY A 119 -12.96 2.67 -7.35
N ASP A 120 -12.14 3.62 -6.86
CA ASP A 120 -10.86 3.94 -7.48
C ASP A 120 -9.89 2.76 -7.34
N THR A 121 -9.09 2.53 -8.37
CA THR A 121 -7.96 1.59 -8.30
C THR A 121 -6.69 2.37 -8.03
N LEU A 122 -6.13 2.19 -6.84
CA LEU A 122 -4.86 2.81 -6.46
C LEU A 122 -3.70 1.93 -6.90
N THR A 123 -2.85 2.48 -7.75
CA THR A 123 -1.58 1.88 -8.17
C THR A 123 -0.45 2.45 -7.34
N VAL A 124 0.28 1.60 -6.63
CA VAL A 124 1.45 1.97 -5.83
C VAL A 124 2.69 1.45 -6.53
N LYS A 125 3.62 2.35 -6.86
CA LYS A 125 4.93 2.02 -7.42
C LYS A 125 6.03 2.45 -6.46
N LEU A 126 6.91 1.52 -6.13
CA LEU A 126 8.16 1.76 -5.39
C LEU A 126 9.34 1.67 -6.35
N THR A 127 10.28 2.62 -6.27
CA THR A 127 11.49 2.60 -7.10
C THR A 127 12.71 2.90 -6.23
N VAL A 128 13.73 2.05 -6.29
CA VAL A 128 15.00 2.26 -5.58
C VAL A 128 15.72 3.48 -6.16
N LYS A 129 15.98 4.50 -5.35
CA LYS A 129 16.63 5.74 -5.76
C LYS A 129 18.09 5.82 -5.32
N SER A 130 18.39 5.32 -4.12
CA SER A 130 19.76 5.29 -3.63
C SER A 130 19.98 4.13 -2.67
N LEU A 131 21.23 3.70 -2.56
CA LEU A 131 21.69 2.63 -1.69
C LEU A 131 22.88 3.13 -0.89
N ASP A 132 22.82 3.00 0.44
CA ASP A 132 23.93 3.22 1.36
C ASP A 132 24.51 1.87 1.76
N ALA A 133 25.65 1.52 1.18
CA ALA A 133 26.26 0.20 1.37
C ALA A 133 26.81 0.00 2.80
N GLU A 134 27.25 1.08 3.47
CA GLU A 134 27.79 1.02 4.82
C GLU A 134 26.68 0.67 5.84
N LYS A 135 25.53 1.35 5.72
CA LYS A 135 24.39 1.16 6.62
C LYS A 135 23.43 0.06 6.15
N LYS A 136 23.58 -0.43 4.91
CA LYS A 136 22.63 -1.29 4.22
C LYS A 136 21.23 -0.69 4.14
N TRP A 137 21.15 0.59 3.86
CA TRP A 137 19.90 1.34 3.72
C TRP A 137 19.57 1.60 2.25
N ALA A 138 18.31 1.48 1.91
CA ALA A 138 17.77 1.85 0.61
C ALA A 138 16.79 3.02 0.78
N THR A 139 16.90 4.02 -0.09
CA THR A 139 15.89 5.07 -0.24
C THR A 139 15.02 4.75 -1.45
N LEU A 140 13.73 4.71 -1.25
CA LEU A 140 12.76 4.43 -2.30
C LEU A 140 11.87 5.64 -2.55
N GLU A 141 11.61 5.94 -3.82
CA GLU A 141 10.51 6.81 -4.22
C GLU A 141 9.24 5.98 -4.29
N CYS A 142 8.19 6.50 -3.65
CA CYS A 142 6.87 5.85 -3.62
C CYS A 142 5.87 6.77 -4.31
N VAL A 143 5.26 6.31 -5.40
CA VAL A 143 4.24 7.06 -6.13
C VAL A 143 2.95 6.27 -6.07
N CYS A 144 1.87 6.93 -5.62
CA CYS A 144 0.53 6.38 -5.64
C CYS A 144 -0.31 7.19 -6.63
N THR A 145 -0.99 6.51 -7.55
CA THR A 145 -1.88 7.10 -8.54
C THR A 145 -3.22 6.38 -8.55
N ASN A 146 -4.29 7.11 -8.85
CA ASN A 146 -5.65 6.61 -9.02
C ASN A 146 -6.26 7.14 -10.33
#